data_5d1f635eb3e83ca1670d30edc9498af8
#
_entry.id   5d1f635eb3e83ca1670d30edc9498af8
#
_cell.length_a   1.000
_cell.length_b   1.000
_cell.length_c   1.000
_cell.angle_alpha   90.00
_cell.angle_beta   90.00
_cell.angle_gamma   90.00
#
_symmetry.space_group_name_H-M   'P 1'
#
loop_
_entity.id
_entity.type
_entity.pdbx_description
1 polymer ?
#
loop_
_entity_poly.entity_id
_entity_poly.type
_entity_poly.pdbx_seq_one_letter_code
_entity_poly.pdbx_strand_id
1 'polypeptide(L)'
;MELQYYLPRADLRDYVRAYYYFATDVAAVQPLCAELGNIRILLNGAGDLYMPGADGPTRITSTFLIGPTMGAYTMHADAGTRVFGIGIRPRGWIRLFSINAYEAADKVFDLSDVARRVAGGVLDDVHKAGDARAMAEICDGYFTALLERRAKRTIPYPQAIEDWLLHDETLDLDRLMAMTGVSRRQTERLAKRHFGASPKLLQRKYRALRAADTIRAGKSPWQNAAGPGYYDQSHFIKEFKTFIGVTPAQFFTAQTALMRDVQAKRSHDIVQAPLASV
;
A
#
# COMPACT_ATOMS: atom_id res chain seq x y z
N MET A 1 -3.21 -21.03 0.48
CA MET A 1 -2.93 -19.61 0.65
C MET A 1 -4.24 -18.89 0.88
N GLU A 2 -4.33 -18.03 1.90
CA GLU A 2 -5.51 -17.29 2.32
C GLU A 2 -5.18 -15.81 2.35
N LEU A 3 -6.10 -14.95 1.88
CA LEU A 3 -5.98 -13.50 1.94
C LEU A 3 -7.38 -12.92 2.18
N GLN A 4 -7.54 -12.24 3.31
CA GLN A 4 -8.79 -11.58 3.70
C GLN A 4 -8.54 -10.10 3.96
N TYR A 5 -9.51 -9.23 3.64
CA TYR A 5 -9.43 -7.79 3.90
C TYR A 5 -10.56 -7.34 4.82
N TYR A 6 -10.28 -6.33 5.64
CA TYR A 6 -11.23 -5.69 6.55
C TYR A 6 -11.14 -4.19 6.41
N LEU A 7 -12.30 -3.51 6.39
CA LEU A 7 -12.33 -2.05 6.40
C LEU A 7 -12.14 -1.54 7.82
N PRO A 8 -11.35 -0.47 8.00
CA PRO A 8 -11.29 0.21 9.26
C PRO A 8 -12.62 0.94 9.54
N ARG A 9 -12.85 1.21 10.81
CA ARG A 9 -13.96 2.05 11.26
C ARG A 9 -14.00 3.37 10.46
N ALA A 10 -15.19 3.92 10.22
CA ALA A 10 -15.40 5.05 9.30
C ALA A 10 -14.51 6.28 9.61
N ASP A 11 -14.31 6.60 10.91
CA ASP A 11 -13.50 7.72 11.38
C ASP A 11 -11.98 7.50 11.21
N LEU A 12 -11.55 6.27 10.95
CA LEU A 12 -10.15 5.93 10.73
C LEU A 12 -9.77 5.85 9.23
N ARG A 13 -10.74 5.85 8.31
CA ARG A 13 -10.49 5.64 6.87
C ARG A 13 -9.61 6.70 6.22
N ASP A 14 -9.49 7.87 6.82
CA ASP A 14 -8.55 8.92 6.41
C ASP A 14 -7.08 8.59 6.75
N TYR A 15 -6.84 7.65 7.66
CA TYR A 15 -5.52 7.33 8.22
C TYR A 15 -5.09 5.90 7.93
N VAL A 16 -6.03 4.97 8.01
CA VAL A 16 -5.85 3.55 7.76
C VAL A 16 -6.61 3.17 6.50
N ARG A 17 -5.92 2.51 5.58
CA ARG A 17 -6.47 2.12 4.28
C ARG A 17 -7.37 0.90 4.39
N ALA A 18 -6.82 -0.16 4.95
CA ALA A 18 -7.45 -1.45 5.19
C ALA A 18 -6.60 -2.27 6.14
N TYR A 19 -7.20 -3.23 6.77
CA TYR A 19 -6.53 -4.35 7.39
C TYR A 19 -6.57 -5.56 6.46
N TYR A 20 -5.60 -6.46 6.57
CA TYR A 20 -5.64 -7.72 5.85
C TYR A 20 -4.97 -8.83 6.65
N TYR A 21 -5.45 -10.04 6.45
CA TYR A 21 -4.85 -11.26 6.97
C TYR A 21 -4.34 -12.08 5.81
N PHE A 22 -3.08 -12.50 5.89
CA PHE A 22 -2.44 -13.39 4.93
C PHE A 22 -1.95 -14.64 5.66
N ALA A 23 -2.21 -15.81 5.06
CA ALA A 23 -1.74 -17.09 5.57
C ALA A 23 -1.34 -18.03 4.44
N THR A 24 -0.25 -18.77 4.65
CA THR A 24 0.18 -19.84 3.75
C THR A 24 0.75 -21.01 4.53
N ASP A 25 0.35 -22.23 4.16
CA ASP A 25 0.85 -23.47 4.77
C ASP A 25 2.04 -24.05 4.00
N VAL A 26 2.33 -23.51 2.83
CA VAL A 26 3.48 -23.87 1.99
C VAL A 26 4.32 -22.63 1.70
N ALA A 27 5.60 -22.83 1.39
CA ALA A 27 6.44 -21.72 0.95
C ALA A 27 5.84 -21.07 -0.31
N ALA A 28 5.79 -19.73 -0.34
CA ALA A 28 5.16 -18.98 -1.38
C ALA A 28 6.02 -17.78 -1.82
N VAL A 29 6.06 -17.54 -3.12
CA VAL A 29 6.69 -16.35 -3.72
C VAL A 29 5.60 -15.47 -4.30
N GLN A 30 5.51 -14.24 -3.82
CA GLN A 30 4.48 -13.29 -4.22
C GLN A 30 5.12 -12.00 -4.75
N PRO A 31 4.93 -11.67 -6.04
CA PRO A 31 5.18 -10.32 -6.52
C PRO A 31 4.10 -9.39 -5.96
N LEU A 32 4.53 -8.30 -5.36
CA LEU A 32 3.67 -7.26 -4.79
C LEU A 32 3.86 -5.98 -5.57
N CYS A 33 2.76 -5.31 -5.92
CA CYS A 33 2.81 -4.04 -6.61
C CYS A 33 3.32 -2.93 -5.67
N ALA A 34 3.74 -1.82 -6.25
CA ALA A 34 4.06 -0.62 -5.50
C ALA A 34 2.85 -0.16 -4.66
N GLU A 35 3.04 0.02 -3.36
CA GLU A 35 1.97 0.28 -2.41
C GLU A 35 2.24 1.49 -1.49
N LEU A 36 1.27 1.82 -0.65
CA LEU A 36 1.43 2.74 0.48
C LEU A 36 2.27 2.09 1.58
N GLY A 37 2.61 2.86 2.62
CA GLY A 37 3.25 2.29 3.80
C GLY A 37 2.38 1.26 4.50
N ASN A 38 3.00 0.20 5.01
CA ASN A 38 2.32 -0.93 5.62
C ASN A 38 3.00 -1.34 6.93
N ILE A 39 2.21 -1.53 8.00
CA ILE A 39 2.64 -2.29 9.17
C ILE A 39 2.25 -3.75 8.91
N ARG A 40 3.17 -4.68 9.17
CA ARG A 40 2.91 -6.11 9.09
C ARG A 40 3.27 -6.79 10.40
N ILE A 41 2.24 -7.22 11.11
CA ILE A 41 2.36 -7.98 12.35
C ILE A 41 2.58 -9.44 11.96
N LEU A 42 3.77 -9.94 12.21
CA LEU A 42 4.10 -11.34 11.97
C LEU A 42 3.51 -12.17 13.11
N LEU A 43 2.45 -12.91 12.83
CA LEU A 43 1.77 -13.76 13.81
C LEU A 43 2.47 -15.11 13.95
N ASN A 44 3.04 -15.63 12.87
CA ASN A 44 3.80 -16.87 12.83
C ASN A 44 4.67 -16.94 11.57
N GLY A 45 5.73 -17.75 11.62
CA GLY A 45 6.60 -18.02 10.48
C GLY A 45 7.67 -16.96 10.26
N ALA A 46 8.14 -16.85 9.03
CA ALA A 46 9.17 -15.91 8.60
C ALA A 46 9.10 -15.71 7.07
N GLY A 47 9.98 -14.85 6.54
CA GLY A 47 10.05 -14.64 5.10
C GLY A 47 11.16 -13.68 4.71
N ASP A 48 11.33 -13.48 3.41
CA ASP A 48 12.31 -12.56 2.85
C ASP A 48 11.61 -11.53 1.96
N LEU A 49 12.00 -10.27 2.08
CA LEU A 49 11.53 -9.18 1.22
C LEU A 49 12.67 -8.72 0.30
N TYR A 50 12.41 -8.76 -0.99
CA TYR A 50 13.30 -8.26 -2.04
C TYR A 50 12.81 -6.88 -2.49
N MET A 51 13.28 -5.83 -1.80
CA MET A 51 12.83 -4.47 -2.01
C MET A 51 13.45 -3.84 -3.28
N PRO A 52 12.78 -2.85 -3.91
CA PRO A 52 13.34 -2.16 -5.07
C PRO A 52 14.69 -1.52 -4.77
N GLY A 53 15.70 -1.79 -5.58
CA GLY A 53 17.03 -1.18 -5.45
C GLY A 53 17.87 -1.66 -4.26
N ALA A 54 17.44 -2.65 -3.51
CA ALA A 54 18.22 -3.27 -2.45
C ALA A 54 19.22 -4.28 -3.02
N ASP A 55 20.42 -4.38 -2.40
CA ASP A 55 21.47 -5.32 -2.82
C ASP A 55 21.16 -6.79 -2.47
N GLY A 56 20.14 -7.03 -1.65
CA GLY A 56 19.72 -8.38 -1.25
C GLY A 56 18.41 -8.38 -0.47
N PRO A 57 17.94 -9.56 -0.05
CA PRO A 57 16.71 -9.68 0.71
C PRO A 57 16.87 -9.18 2.15
N THR A 58 15.77 -8.66 2.70
CA THR A 58 15.64 -8.43 4.13
C THR A 58 14.88 -9.59 4.75
N ARG A 59 15.52 -10.34 5.65
CA ARG A 59 14.89 -11.42 6.42
C ARG A 59 13.94 -10.85 7.46
N ILE A 60 12.71 -11.34 7.47
CA ILE A 60 11.65 -10.91 8.38
C ILE A 60 11.34 -12.02 9.38
N THR A 61 11.54 -11.70 10.66
CA THR A 61 11.30 -12.59 11.80
C THR A 61 10.51 -11.90 12.92
N SER A 62 10.15 -10.65 12.74
CA SER A 62 9.40 -9.82 13.70
C SER A 62 8.35 -8.95 13.01
N THR A 63 7.59 -8.20 13.80
CA THR A 63 6.68 -7.17 13.27
C THR A 63 7.46 -6.01 12.66
N PHE A 64 7.08 -5.60 11.47
CA PHE A 64 7.83 -4.65 10.68
C PHE A 64 6.97 -3.59 10.00
N LEU A 65 7.60 -2.47 9.67
CA LEU A 65 7.05 -1.40 8.85
C LEU A 65 7.72 -1.43 7.48
N ILE A 66 6.94 -1.47 6.42
CA ILE A 66 7.40 -1.15 5.07
C ILE A 66 7.02 0.29 4.79
N GLY A 67 7.98 1.11 4.35
CA GLY A 67 7.70 2.44 3.82
C GLY A 67 6.92 2.38 2.51
N PRO A 68 6.39 3.50 2.01
CA PRO A 68 5.74 3.52 0.71
C PRO A 68 6.72 3.07 -0.38
N THR A 69 6.31 2.11 -1.21
CA THR A 69 7.20 1.55 -2.24
C THR A 69 7.03 2.27 -3.57
N MET A 70 8.15 2.57 -4.23
CA MET A 70 8.20 3.28 -5.51
C MET A 70 8.46 2.33 -6.69
N GLY A 71 8.46 1.05 -6.42
CA GLY A 71 8.50 -0.04 -7.38
C GLY A 71 7.83 -1.28 -6.81
N ALA A 72 7.57 -2.25 -7.67
CA ALA A 72 7.14 -3.57 -7.24
C ALA A 72 8.27 -4.27 -6.49
N TYR A 73 7.92 -5.15 -5.56
CA TYR A 73 8.86 -5.94 -4.78
C TYR A 73 8.37 -7.39 -4.66
N THR A 74 9.20 -8.27 -4.16
CA THR A 74 8.84 -9.68 -4.04
C THR A 74 8.92 -10.11 -2.57
N MET A 75 7.90 -10.83 -2.12
CA MET A 75 7.87 -11.48 -0.82
C MET A 75 8.04 -13.00 -1.00
N HIS A 76 9.00 -13.58 -0.32
CA HIS A 76 9.12 -15.01 -0.13
C HIS A 76 8.65 -15.33 1.29
N ALA A 77 7.49 -15.97 1.41
CA ALA A 77 6.96 -16.42 2.69
C ALA A 77 7.36 -17.87 2.92
N ASP A 78 7.87 -18.18 4.11
CA ASP A 78 8.13 -19.55 4.52
C ASP A 78 6.81 -20.31 4.76
N ALA A 79 6.84 -21.64 4.76
CA ALA A 79 5.69 -22.45 5.11
C ALA A 79 5.20 -22.13 6.53
N GLY A 80 3.90 -22.03 6.71
CA GLY A 80 3.28 -21.69 8.00
C GLY A 80 3.23 -20.19 8.31
N THR A 81 3.65 -19.33 7.40
CA THR A 81 3.63 -17.88 7.64
C THR A 81 2.20 -17.34 7.76
N ARG A 82 1.99 -16.52 8.79
CA ARG A 82 0.76 -15.80 9.11
C ARG A 82 1.08 -14.34 9.38
N VAL A 83 0.42 -13.42 8.67
CA VAL A 83 0.64 -11.96 8.79
C VAL A 83 -0.70 -11.25 8.91
N PHE A 84 -0.80 -10.34 9.86
CA PHE A 84 -1.86 -9.34 9.89
C PHE A 84 -1.28 -8.00 9.46
N GLY A 85 -1.80 -7.44 8.39
CA GLY A 85 -1.28 -6.22 7.77
C GLY A 85 -2.21 -5.03 7.94
N ILE A 86 -1.61 -3.85 8.01
CA ILE A 86 -2.29 -2.56 8.20
C ILE A 86 -1.77 -1.59 7.16
N GLY A 87 -2.56 -1.29 6.16
CA GLY A 87 -2.23 -0.28 5.15
C GLY A 87 -2.40 1.13 5.72
N ILE A 88 -1.36 1.95 5.65
CA ILE A 88 -1.33 3.30 6.22
C ILE A 88 -1.44 4.35 5.13
N ARG A 89 -2.45 5.20 5.18
CA ARG A 89 -2.60 6.33 4.26
C ARG A 89 -1.56 7.43 4.55
N PRO A 90 -1.25 8.31 3.59
CA PRO A 90 -0.30 9.41 3.81
C PRO A 90 -0.66 10.30 5.00
N ARG A 91 -1.95 10.55 5.25
CA ARG A 91 -2.43 11.29 6.44
C ARG A 91 -2.17 10.53 7.74
N GLY A 92 -2.32 9.20 7.72
CA GLY A 92 -1.96 8.31 8.82
C GLY A 92 -0.45 8.30 9.06
N TRP A 93 0.34 8.22 7.98
CA TRP A 93 1.80 8.23 8.08
C TRP A 93 2.32 9.41 8.90
N ILE A 94 1.87 10.62 8.57
CA ILE A 94 2.27 11.86 9.25
C ILE A 94 1.88 11.86 10.74
N ARG A 95 0.78 11.20 11.08
CA ARG A 95 0.25 11.15 12.44
C ARG A 95 0.91 10.06 13.29
N LEU A 96 1.31 8.97 12.67
CA LEU A 96 1.79 7.78 13.36
C LEU A 96 3.31 7.72 13.47
N PHE A 97 4.04 8.18 12.44
CA PHE A 97 5.49 8.02 12.35
C PHE A 97 6.23 9.35 12.44
N SER A 98 7.44 9.31 13.01
CA SER A 98 8.35 10.46 13.08
C SER A 98 9.23 10.57 11.82
N ILE A 99 9.49 9.44 11.15
CA ILE A 99 10.23 9.39 9.90
C ILE A 99 9.37 9.91 8.75
N ASN A 100 9.94 10.74 7.88
CA ASN A 100 9.21 11.17 6.70
C ASN A 100 9.12 10.06 5.64
N ALA A 101 8.07 10.12 4.80
CA ALA A 101 7.81 9.05 3.84
C ALA A 101 8.92 8.86 2.81
N TYR A 102 9.69 9.92 2.47
CA TYR A 102 10.80 9.84 1.53
C TYR A 102 12.01 9.10 2.09
N GLU A 103 12.31 9.30 3.36
CA GLU A 103 13.39 8.58 4.05
C GLU A 103 13.06 7.11 4.24
N ALA A 104 11.76 6.80 4.37
CA ALA A 104 11.25 5.45 4.53
C ALA A 104 10.95 4.74 3.20
N ALA A 105 10.92 5.46 2.06
CA ALA A 105 10.56 4.88 0.78
C ALA A 105 11.46 3.70 0.40
N ASP A 106 10.84 2.61 -0.07
CA ASP A 106 11.48 1.36 -0.47
C ASP A 106 12.33 0.68 0.63
N LYS A 107 12.04 0.97 1.90
CA LYS A 107 12.77 0.41 3.05
C LYS A 107 11.87 -0.35 4.00
N VAL A 108 12.49 -1.29 4.71
CA VAL A 108 11.88 -2.09 5.78
C VAL A 108 12.54 -1.73 7.11
N PHE A 109 11.73 -1.61 8.15
CA PHE A 109 12.18 -1.28 9.52
C PHE A 109 11.55 -2.27 10.50
N ASP A 110 12.27 -2.63 11.54
CA ASP A 110 11.61 -3.19 12.71
C ASP A 110 10.65 -2.14 13.30
N LEU A 111 9.41 -2.53 13.59
CA LEU A 111 8.41 -1.57 14.06
C LEU A 111 8.82 -0.93 15.39
N SER A 112 9.53 -1.65 16.24
CA SER A 112 10.01 -1.15 17.54
C SER A 112 10.98 0.01 17.41
N ASP A 113 11.77 0.06 16.32
CA ASP A 113 12.78 1.10 16.11
C ASP A 113 12.16 2.43 15.67
N VAL A 114 11.11 2.37 14.86
CA VAL A 114 10.51 3.57 14.23
C VAL A 114 9.20 4.02 14.85
N ALA A 115 8.53 3.16 15.61
CA ALA A 115 7.19 3.40 16.11
C ALA A 115 6.90 2.70 17.46
N ARG A 116 7.77 2.82 18.45
CA ARG A 116 7.57 2.21 19.80
C ARG A 116 6.18 2.48 20.38
N ARG A 117 5.61 3.66 20.14
CA ARG A 117 4.27 4.03 20.61
C ARG A 117 3.16 3.33 19.83
N VAL A 118 3.42 2.92 18.60
CA VAL A 118 2.49 2.12 17.77
C VAL A 118 2.65 0.65 18.11
N ALA A 119 3.86 0.20 18.43
CA ALA A 119 4.15 -1.18 18.78
C ALA A 119 3.66 -1.56 20.20
N GLY A 120 3.67 -0.60 21.16
CA GLY A 120 3.40 -0.90 22.56
C GLY A 120 1.92 -1.22 22.84
N GLY A 121 1.65 -2.41 23.30
CA GLY A 121 0.33 -2.88 23.77
C GLY A 121 -0.53 -3.54 22.70
N VAL A 122 -0.61 -2.97 21.49
CA VAL A 122 -1.49 -3.51 20.43
C VAL A 122 -1.03 -4.89 19.93
N LEU A 123 0.29 -5.14 19.91
CA LEU A 123 0.83 -6.39 19.38
C LEU A 123 0.40 -7.60 20.22
N ASP A 124 0.48 -7.47 21.54
CA ASP A 124 0.08 -8.55 22.47
C ASP A 124 -1.40 -8.88 22.34
N ASP A 125 -2.25 -7.84 22.18
CA ASP A 125 -3.68 -8.02 22.03
C ASP A 125 -4.03 -8.64 20.67
N VAL A 126 -3.35 -8.22 19.60
CA VAL A 126 -3.52 -8.81 18.26
C VAL A 126 -3.07 -10.27 18.23
N HIS A 127 -1.96 -10.63 18.91
CA HIS A 127 -1.51 -12.02 18.98
C HIS A 127 -2.46 -12.94 19.78
N LYS A 128 -3.20 -12.37 20.74
CA LYS A 128 -4.20 -13.10 21.54
C LYS A 128 -5.59 -13.16 20.89
N ALA A 129 -5.81 -12.38 19.82
CA ALA A 129 -7.10 -12.33 19.15
C ALA A 129 -7.45 -13.68 18.51
N GLY A 130 -8.72 -14.06 18.60
CA GLY A 130 -9.20 -15.35 18.11
C GLY A 130 -9.25 -15.46 16.59
N ASP A 131 -9.44 -14.34 15.89
CA ASP A 131 -9.54 -14.27 14.44
C ASP A 131 -9.12 -12.89 13.88
N ALA A 132 -9.04 -12.79 12.57
CA ALA A 132 -8.59 -11.57 11.90
C ALA A 132 -9.59 -10.40 12.01
N ARG A 133 -10.87 -10.63 12.22
CA ARG A 133 -11.88 -9.59 12.49
C ARG A 133 -11.64 -8.97 13.86
N ALA A 134 -11.45 -9.78 14.89
CA ALA A 134 -11.09 -9.32 16.23
C ALA A 134 -9.77 -8.52 16.21
N MET A 135 -8.77 -8.95 15.43
CA MET A 135 -7.54 -8.18 15.22
C MET A 135 -7.81 -6.78 14.64
N ALA A 136 -8.70 -6.68 13.65
CA ALA A 136 -9.09 -5.40 13.04
C ALA A 136 -9.79 -4.48 14.07
N GLU A 137 -10.71 -5.01 14.88
CA GLU A 137 -11.43 -4.25 15.92
C GLU A 137 -10.48 -3.76 17.03
N ILE A 138 -9.52 -4.58 17.44
CA ILE A 138 -8.45 -4.18 18.38
C ILE A 138 -7.64 -3.01 17.80
N CYS A 139 -7.23 -3.12 16.52
CA CYS A 139 -6.50 -2.06 15.84
C CYS A 139 -7.32 -0.78 15.70
N ASP A 140 -8.62 -0.87 15.42
CA ASP A 140 -9.53 0.30 15.38
C ASP A 140 -9.55 1.05 16.72
N GLY A 141 -9.71 0.33 17.81
CA GLY A 141 -9.69 0.94 19.16
C GLY A 141 -8.35 1.63 19.46
N TYR A 142 -7.26 0.94 19.14
CA TYR A 142 -5.90 1.43 19.36
C TYR A 142 -5.57 2.68 18.53
N PHE A 143 -5.84 2.64 17.22
CA PHE A 143 -5.58 3.80 16.35
C PHE A 143 -6.45 5.00 16.70
N THR A 144 -7.69 4.79 17.11
CA THR A 144 -8.55 5.87 17.62
C THR A 144 -7.90 6.56 18.81
N ALA A 145 -7.54 5.81 19.83
CA ALA A 145 -6.91 6.37 21.03
C ALA A 145 -5.56 7.06 20.72
N LEU A 146 -4.79 6.51 19.78
CA LEU A 146 -3.51 7.10 19.38
C LEU A 146 -3.70 8.42 18.62
N LEU A 147 -4.69 8.51 17.75
CA LEU A 147 -4.97 9.70 16.95
C LEU A 147 -5.62 10.82 17.77
N GLU A 148 -6.46 10.50 18.76
CA GLU A 148 -7.05 11.46 19.67
C GLU A 148 -6.01 12.17 20.55
N ARG A 149 -4.99 11.45 21.01
CA ARG A 149 -3.89 12.01 21.83
C ARG A 149 -3.00 12.99 21.06
N ARG A 150 -3.06 12.99 19.74
CA ARG A 150 -2.29 13.92 18.91
C ARG A 150 -3.17 15.05 18.44
N ALA A 151 -2.76 16.30 18.76
CA ALA A 151 -3.49 17.50 18.34
C ALA A 151 -3.96 17.40 16.88
N LYS A 152 -5.23 17.72 16.61
CA LYS A 152 -5.84 17.78 15.27
C LYS A 152 -5.16 18.88 14.45
N ARG A 153 -4.00 18.60 13.93
CA ARG A 153 -3.33 19.49 12.98
C ARG A 153 -3.93 19.21 11.61
N THR A 154 -4.82 20.07 11.16
CA THR A 154 -5.31 20.02 9.77
C THR A 154 -4.14 20.29 8.85
N ILE A 155 -3.74 19.30 8.05
CA ILE A 155 -2.72 19.44 7.03
C ILE A 155 -3.45 19.30 5.68
N PRO A 156 -3.78 20.40 4.99
CA PRO A 156 -4.62 20.34 3.79
C PRO A 156 -3.93 19.69 2.58
N TYR A 157 -2.60 19.79 2.53
CA TYR A 157 -1.84 19.35 1.35
C TYR A 157 -1.87 17.84 1.06
N PRO A 158 -1.78 16.92 2.06
CA PRO A 158 -1.91 15.51 1.79
C PRO A 158 -3.25 15.14 1.17
N GLN A 159 -4.34 15.80 1.58
CA GLN A 159 -5.65 15.60 0.99
C GLN A 159 -5.65 16.00 -0.49
N ALA A 160 -5.17 17.20 -0.84
CA ALA A 160 -5.15 17.68 -2.21
C ALA A 160 -4.31 16.78 -3.13
N ILE A 161 -3.16 16.27 -2.64
CA ILE A 161 -2.33 15.33 -3.40
C ILE A 161 -3.05 13.98 -3.53
N GLU A 162 -3.68 13.49 -2.48
CA GLU A 162 -4.43 12.22 -2.50
C GLU A 162 -5.62 12.33 -3.47
N ASP A 163 -6.39 13.42 -3.42
CA ASP A 163 -7.51 13.67 -4.34
C ASP A 163 -7.04 13.74 -5.80
N TRP A 164 -5.93 14.40 -6.06
CA TRP A 164 -5.32 14.42 -7.38
C TRP A 164 -4.91 13.01 -7.84
N LEU A 165 -4.25 12.22 -6.98
CA LEU A 165 -3.85 10.85 -7.30
C LEU A 165 -5.03 9.92 -7.53
N LEU A 166 -6.16 10.11 -6.85
CA LEU A 166 -7.33 9.22 -6.92
C LEU A 166 -8.34 9.64 -7.99
N HIS A 167 -8.55 10.93 -8.20
CA HIS A 167 -9.67 11.44 -8.97
C HIS A 167 -9.28 12.19 -10.25
N ASP A 168 -8.03 12.63 -10.42
CA ASP A 168 -7.60 13.23 -11.67
C ASP A 168 -7.22 12.17 -12.69
N GLU A 169 -8.00 12.03 -13.76
CA GLU A 169 -7.78 11.03 -14.80
C GLU A 169 -6.45 11.22 -15.53
N THR A 170 -6.03 12.46 -15.74
CA THR A 170 -4.81 12.82 -16.46
C THR A 170 -3.58 12.86 -15.57
N LEU A 171 -3.78 13.00 -14.25
CA LEU A 171 -2.74 13.27 -13.28
C LEU A 171 -1.88 14.48 -13.69
N ASP A 172 -2.54 15.57 -14.10
CA ASP A 172 -1.90 16.78 -14.55
C ASP A 172 -1.20 17.50 -13.38
N LEU A 173 0.09 17.83 -13.55
CA LEU A 173 0.89 18.48 -12.51
C LEU A 173 0.52 19.96 -12.30
N ASP A 174 0.08 20.66 -13.34
CA ASP A 174 -0.35 22.04 -13.22
C ASP A 174 -1.66 22.14 -12.44
N ARG A 175 -2.56 21.16 -12.67
CA ARG A 175 -3.77 21.00 -11.87
C ARG A 175 -3.46 20.69 -10.40
N LEU A 176 -2.50 19.82 -10.13
CA LEU A 176 -2.04 19.60 -8.77
C LEU A 176 -1.55 20.88 -8.09
N MET A 177 -0.77 21.69 -8.79
CA MET A 177 -0.29 22.97 -8.26
C MET A 177 -1.45 23.92 -7.96
N ALA A 178 -2.45 23.99 -8.85
CA ALA A 178 -3.65 24.79 -8.60
C ALA A 178 -4.44 24.29 -7.37
N MET A 179 -4.59 22.99 -7.21
CA MET A 179 -5.28 22.39 -6.04
C MET A 179 -4.53 22.64 -4.73
N THR A 180 -3.22 22.60 -4.74
CA THR A 180 -2.42 22.80 -3.51
C THR A 180 -2.26 24.27 -3.13
N GLY A 181 -2.37 25.20 -4.09
CA GLY A 181 -2.21 26.63 -3.87
C GLY A 181 -0.78 27.05 -3.49
N VAL A 182 0.22 26.19 -3.71
CA VAL A 182 1.62 26.46 -3.34
C VAL A 182 2.54 26.31 -4.55
N SER A 183 3.77 26.84 -4.44
CA SER A 183 4.75 26.76 -5.51
C SER A 183 5.13 25.33 -5.88
N ARG A 184 5.57 25.10 -7.12
CA ARG A 184 6.05 23.79 -7.61
C ARG A 184 7.08 23.16 -6.67
N ARG A 185 8.06 23.93 -6.22
CA ARG A 185 9.10 23.47 -5.28
C ARG A 185 8.50 23.00 -3.96
N GLN A 186 7.50 23.72 -3.46
CA GLN A 186 6.80 23.35 -2.22
C GLN A 186 5.94 22.10 -2.42
N THR A 187 5.22 21.99 -3.54
CA THR A 187 4.46 20.78 -3.91
C THR A 187 5.37 19.56 -3.97
N GLU A 188 6.54 19.66 -4.62
CA GLU A 188 7.52 18.58 -4.65
C GLU A 188 8.02 18.18 -3.26
N ARG A 189 8.31 19.15 -2.40
CA ARG A 189 8.74 18.91 -1.02
C ARG A 189 7.66 18.21 -0.20
N LEU A 190 6.41 18.64 -0.34
CA LEU A 190 5.27 18.05 0.36
C LEU A 190 4.96 16.63 -0.15
N ALA A 191 4.99 16.41 -1.45
CA ALA A 191 4.80 15.09 -2.03
C ALA A 191 5.87 14.10 -1.55
N LYS A 192 7.15 14.48 -1.58
CA LYS A 192 8.22 13.66 -1.03
C LYS A 192 8.00 13.37 0.45
N ARG A 193 7.72 14.39 1.26
CA ARG A 193 7.56 14.24 2.71
C ARG A 193 6.42 13.32 3.11
N HIS A 194 5.31 13.35 2.39
CA HIS A 194 4.06 12.68 2.78
C HIS A 194 3.77 11.41 2.01
N PHE A 195 4.23 11.31 0.75
CA PHE A 195 3.97 10.17 -0.14
C PHE A 195 5.25 9.39 -0.52
N GLY A 196 6.41 9.86 -0.12
CA GLY A 196 7.69 9.19 -0.37
C GLY A 196 8.35 9.51 -1.70
N ALA A 197 7.70 10.26 -2.61
CA ALA A 197 8.23 10.54 -3.94
C ALA A 197 7.82 11.91 -4.48
N SER A 198 8.48 12.33 -5.57
CA SER A 198 8.08 13.52 -6.33
C SER A 198 6.72 13.31 -7.00
N PRO A 199 5.95 14.39 -7.28
CA PRO A 199 4.68 14.30 -8.00
C PRO A 199 4.80 13.54 -9.33
N LYS A 200 5.89 13.74 -10.07
CA LYS A 200 6.14 13.05 -11.34
C LYS A 200 6.29 11.53 -11.17
N LEU A 201 6.95 11.07 -10.11
CA LEU A 201 7.08 9.62 -9.83
C LEU A 201 5.74 9.04 -9.35
N LEU A 202 5.01 9.77 -8.51
CA LEU A 202 3.66 9.39 -8.09
C LEU A 202 2.71 9.29 -9.29
N GLN A 203 2.74 10.27 -10.21
CA GLN A 203 1.97 10.24 -11.45
C GLN A 203 2.20 8.95 -12.25
N ARG A 204 3.48 8.55 -12.44
CA ARG A 204 3.85 7.32 -13.14
C ARG A 204 3.35 6.07 -12.40
N LYS A 205 3.59 6.00 -11.08
CA LYS A 205 3.12 4.91 -10.22
C LYS A 205 1.60 4.74 -10.33
N TYR A 206 0.84 5.81 -10.11
CA TYR A 206 -0.62 5.72 -10.07
C TYR A 206 -1.25 5.47 -11.44
N ARG A 207 -0.63 5.90 -12.54
CA ARG A 207 -1.04 5.47 -13.88
C ARG A 207 -0.91 3.96 -14.07
N ALA A 208 0.20 3.37 -13.65
CA ALA A 208 0.38 1.93 -13.74
C ALA A 208 -0.60 1.15 -12.84
N LEU A 209 -0.85 1.62 -11.62
CA LEU A 209 -1.83 1.02 -10.71
C LEU A 209 -3.25 1.08 -11.26
N ARG A 210 -3.66 2.21 -11.86
CA ARG A 210 -4.97 2.36 -12.53
C ARG A 210 -5.12 1.44 -13.74
N ALA A 211 -4.05 1.31 -14.55
CA ALA A 211 -4.06 0.36 -15.66
C ALA A 211 -4.24 -1.07 -15.16
N ALA A 212 -3.58 -1.45 -14.07
CA ALA A 212 -3.76 -2.76 -13.44
C ALA A 212 -5.19 -2.95 -12.91
N ASP A 213 -5.80 -1.92 -12.32
CA ASP A 213 -7.20 -1.96 -11.89
C ASP A 213 -8.17 -2.12 -13.07
N THR A 214 -7.90 -1.46 -14.19
CA THR A 214 -8.69 -1.61 -15.43
C THR A 214 -8.62 -3.03 -15.97
N ILE A 215 -7.42 -3.62 -15.99
CA ILE A 215 -7.21 -5.03 -16.41
C ILE A 215 -7.93 -5.98 -15.45
N ARG A 216 -7.78 -5.77 -14.13
CA ARG A 216 -8.41 -6.60 -13.09
C ARG A 216 -9.93 -6.57 -13.15
N ALA A 217 -10.49 -5.41 -13.40
CA ALA A 217 -11.94 -5.23 -13.53
C ALA A 217 -12.52 -5.83 -14.82
N GLY A 218 -11.69 -6.33 -15.74
CA GLY A 218 -12.12 -6.85 -17.04
C GLY A 218 -12.73 -5.78 -17.95
N LYS A 219 -12.48 -4.49 -17.65
CA LYS A 219 -13.09 -3.36 -18.38
C LYS A 219 -12.52 -3.20 -19.79
N SER A 220 -11.31 -3.71 -20.04
CA SER A 220 -10.63 -3.57 -21.32
C SER A 220 -9.57 -4.67 -21.48
N PRO A 221 -9.28 -5.12 -22.72
CA PRO A 221 -8.08 -5.90 -23.00
C PRO A 221 -6.86 -5.14 -22.51
N TRP A 222 -5.84 -5.88 -22.04
CA TRP A 222 -4.66 -5.22 -21.46
C TRP A 222 -3.96 -4.26 -22.43
N GLN A 223 -4.08 -4.49 -23.75
CA GLN A 223 -3.51 -3.63 -24.80
C GLN A 223 -4.12 -2.21 -24.79
N ASN A 224 -5.35 -2.09 -24.34
CA ASN A 224 -6.11 -0.84 -24.29
C ASN A 224 -6.18 -0.25 -22.86
N ALA A 225 -5.54 -0.89 -21.88
CA ALA A 225 -5.57 -0.45 -20.48
C ALA A 225 -4.60 0.69 -20.17
N ALA A 226 -3.73 1.07 -21.12
CA ALA A 226 -2.67 2.04 -20.90
C ALA A 226 -3.19 3.43 -20.49
N GLY A 227 -4.36 3.85 -20.99
CA GLY A 227 -4.84 5.22 -20.75
C GLY A 227 -3.90 6.30 -21.31
N PRO A 228 -4.18 7.58 -21.05
CA PRO A 228 -3.35 8.69 -21.51
C PRO A 228 -2.01 8.77 -20.75
N GLY A 229 -0.99 9.33 -21.41
CA GLY A 229 0.29 9.67 -20.79
C GLY A 229 1.41 8.64 -20.96
N TYR A 230 1.21 7.60 -21.75
CA TYR A 230 2.28 6.75 -22.26
C TYR A 230 2.62 7.15 -23.69
N TYR A 231 3.91 7.15 -24.01
CA TYR A 231 4.40 7.50 -25.34
C TYR A 231 4.03 6.42 -26.37
N ASP A 232 4.25 5.17 -26.00
CA ASP A 232 3.95 3.99 -26.81
C ASP A 232 3.68 2.77 -25.92
N GLN A 233 3.37 1.64 -26.54
CA GLN A 233 3.10 0.38 -25.86
C GLN A 233 4.33 -0.15 -25.09
N SER A 234 5.54 0.04 -25.60
CA SER A 234 6.77 -0.42 -24.95
C SER A 234 7.03 0.37 -23.67
N HIS A 235 6.79 1.68 -23.69
CA HIS A 235 6.85 2.53 -22.51
C HIS A 235 5.81 2.11 -21.45
N PHE A 236 4.57 1.82 -21.89
CA PHE A 236 3.54 1.28 -21.00
C PHE A 236 3.96 -0.03 -20.34
N ILE A 237 4.42 -1.03 -21.12
CA ILE A 237 4.83 -2.33 -20.58
C ILE A 237 5.98 -2.18 -19.57
N LYS A 238 6.96 -1.33 -19.85
CA LYS A 238 8.10 -1.06 -18.97
C LYS A 238 7.66 -0.43 -17.66
N GLU A 239 6.83 0.61 -17.72
CA GLU A 239 6.31 1.29 -16.52
C GLU A 239 5.42 0.37 -15.70
N PHE A 240 4.51 -0.35 -16.36
CA PHE A 240 3.65 -1.31 -15.70
C PHE A 240 4.47 -2.38 -14.95
N LYS A 241 5.48 -2.98 -15.60
CA LYS A 241 6.36 -3.95 -14.95
C LYS A 241 7.12 -3.35 -13.76
N THR A 242 7.55 -2.08 -13.84
CA THR A 242 8.25 -1.39 -12.75
C THR A 242 7.38 -1.29 -11.49
N PHE A 243 6.08 -0.97 -11.63
CA PHE A 243 5.22 -0.71 -10.48
C PHE A 243 4.34 -1.91 -10.09
N ILE A 244 4.08 -2.84 -11.01
CA ILE A 244 3.23 -4.02 -10.76
C ILE A 244 4.05 -5.30 -10.57
N GLY A 245 5.30 -5.34 -11.05
CA GLY A 245 6.23 -6.47 -10.92
C GLY A 245 6.19 -7.46 -12.07
N VAL A 246 5.11 -7.48 -12.86
CA VAL A 246 4.91 -8.35 -14.01
C VAL A 246 4.46 -7.54 -15.23
N THR A 247 4.54 -8.10 -16.42
CA THR A 247 4.01 -7.42 -17.62
C THR A 247 2.49 -7.39 -17.63
N PRO A 248 1.84 -6.46 -18.35
CA PRO A 248 0.37 -6.42 -18.47
C PRO A 248 -0.23 -7.76 -18.95
N ALA A 249 0.42 -8.44 -19.88
CA ALA A 249 -0.01 -9.73 -20.37
C ALA A 249 0.07 -10.83 -19.30
N GLN A 250 1.19 -10.90 -18.55
CA GLN A 250 1.33 -11.82 -17.41
C GLN A 250 0.32 -11.53 -16.33
N PHE A 251 0.10 -10.25 -16.02
CA PHE A 251 -0.90 -9.82 -15.02
C PHE A 251 -2.30 -10.24 -15.43
N PHE A 252 -2.69 -10.04 -16.70
CA PHE A 252 -3.97 -10.47 -17.25
C PHE A 252 -4.15 -12.00 -17.17
N THR A 253 -3.10 -12.78 -17.52
CA THR A 253 -3.14 -14.25 -17.47
C THR A 253 -3.23 -14.77 -16.04
N ALA A 254 -2.45 -14.21 -15.11
CA ALA A 254 -2.48 -14.59 -13.69
C ALA A 254 -3.84 -14.29 -13.03
N GLN A 255 -4.53 -13.24 -13.45
CA GLN A 255 -5.91 -12.94 -13.03
C GLN A 255 -6.89 -14.08 -13.38
N THR A 256 -6.62 -14.83 -14.45
CA THR A 256 -7.54 -15.87 -14.88
C THR A 256 -7.47 -17.16 -14.06
N ALA A 257 -6.38 -17.43 -13.33
CA ALA A 257 -6.22 -18.67 -12.57
C ALA A 257 -6.38 -18.49 -11.05
N LEU A 258 -5.64 -17.57 -10.45
CA LEU A 258 -5.55 -17.46 -8.98
C LEU A 258 -6.51 -16.41 -8.39
N MET A 259 -6.73 -15.30 -9.10
CA MET A 259 -7.61 -14.24 -8.59
C MET A 259 -9.10 -14.50 -8.78
N ARG A 260 -9.51 -15.38 -9.71
CA ARG A 260 -10.90 -15.85 -9.75
C ARG A 260 -11.27 -16.60 -8.49
N ASP A 261 -10.37 -17.45 -7.97
CA ASP A 261 -10.60 -18.19 -6.71
C ASP A 261 -10.58 -17.27 -5.47
N VAL A 262 -9.67 -16.30 -5.45
CA VAL A 262 -9.59 -15.30 -4.35
C VAL A 262 -10.74 -14.29 -4.44
N GLN A 263 -11.17 -13.88 -5.65
CA GLN A 263 -12.34 -13.02 -5.82
C GLN A 263 -13.68 -13.73 -5.53
N ALA A 264 -13.80 -15.01 -5.87
CA ALA A 264 -15.00 -15.81 -5.56
C ALA A 264 -15.15 -16.05 -4.04
N LYS A 265 -14.05 -16.07 -3.29
CA LYS A 265 -14.01 -16.22 -1.82
C LYS A 265 -14.09 -14.88 -1.07
N ARG A 266 -14.02 -13.74 -1.76
CA ARG A 266 -14.22 -12.42 -1.14
C ARG A 266 -15.70 -12.25 -0.83
N SER A 267 -16.06 -12.36 0.44
CA SER A 267 -17.39 -12.03 0.93
C SER A 267 -17.78 -10.60 0.52
N HIS A 268 -19.09 -10.35 0.36
CA HIS A 268 -19.70 -9.10 -0.13
C HIS A 268 -19.27 -7.82 0.64
N ASP A 269 -18.61 -7.93 1.77
CA ASP A 269 -18.21 -6.80 2.63
C ASP A 269 -16.82 -6.24 2.32
N ILE A 270 -16.09 -6.81 1.37
CA ILE A 270 -14.75 -6.33 1.03
C ILE A 270 -14.86 -5.45 -0.20
N VAL A 271 -14.91 -4.16 0.04
CA VAL A 271 -14.75 -3.15 -1.01
C VAL A 271 -13.50 -3.50 -1.81
N GLN A 272 -13.68 -3.74 -3.10
CA GLN A 272 -12.58 -3.80 -4.07
C GLN A 272 -11.93 -2.41 -4.10
N ALA A 273 -11.06 -2.18 -3.14
CA ALA A 273 -10.30 -0.96 -3.19
C ALA A 273 -9.40 -1.01 -4.43
N PRO A 274 -9.46 -0.03 -5.30
CA PRO A 274 -8.60 0.04 -6.47
C PRO A 274 -7.13 -0.07 -6.05
N LEU A 275 -6.27 -0.71 -6.85
CA LEU A 275 -4.83 -0.74 -6.59
C LEU A 275 -4.25 0.69 -6.49
N ALA A 276 -4.81 1.62 -7.27
CA ALA A 276 -4.49 3.04 -7.19
C ALA A 276 -4.84 3.68 -5.84
N SER A 277 -5.69 3.05 -5.03
CA SER A 277 -6.03 3.52 -3.70
C SER A 277 -5.34 2.71 -2.58
N VAL A 278 -4.44 1.82 -2.95
CA VAL A 278 -3.59 1.04 -2.02
C VAL A 278 -2.27 1.74 -1.73
#